data_acc21529970f825c5fc4f2f5d395c525
#
_entry.id   acc21529970f825c5fc4f2f5d395c525
#
_cell.length_a   1.000
_cell.length_b   1.000
_cell.length_c   1.000
_cell.angle_alpha   90.00
_cell.angle_beta   90.00
_cell.angle_gamma   90.00
#
_symmetry.space_group_name_H-M   'P 1'
#
loop_
_entity.id
_entity.type
_entity.pdbx_description
1 polymer ?
#
loop_
_entity_poly.entity_id
_entity_poly.type
_entity_poly.pdbx_seq_one_letter_code
_entity_poly.pdbx_strand_id
1 'polypeptide(L)'
;MIQQFLAQYDFDLICRAHMVVEDGYEFWNERTLVTVFSAPNYCGEFDNFGAVMSVSEDLLCAFELLKPLDGAALRKEMNKNKRRSLLQQQQQELGQQGSPSVSSLHA
;
A
#
# COMPACT_ATOMS: atom_id res chain seq x y z
N MET A 1 16.16 23.73 -0.18
CA MET A 1 16.69 22.37 0.04
C MET A 1 16.38 21.44 -1.13
N ILE A 2 15.12 21.27 -1.56
CA ILE A 2 14.72 20.40 -2.69
C ILE A 2 15.37 20.84 -3.99
N GLN A 3 15.30 22.13 -4.33
CA GLN A 3 15.89 22.67 -5.55
C GLN A 3 17.40 22.50 -5.62
N GLN A 4 18.09 22.67 -4.49
CA GLN A 4 19.53 22.46 -4.40
C GLN A 4 19.91 21.00 -4.66
N PHE A 5 19.15 20.07 -4.09
CA PHE A 5 19.35 18.63 -4.32
C PHE A 5 19.15 18.24 -5.77
N LEU A 6 18.07 18.72 -6.39
CA LEU A 6 17.76 18.43 -7.78
C LEU A 6 18.84 18.99 -8.73
N ALA A 7 19.27 20.22 -8.48
CA ALA A 7 20.32 20.85 -9.27
C ALA A 7 21.67 20.14 -9.12
N GLN A 8 22.02 19.75 -7.90
CA GLN A 8 23.29 19.10 -7.59
C GLN A 8 23.45 17.77 -8.30
N TYR A 9 22.36 16.97 -8.38
CA TYR A 9 22.38 15.63 -8.95
C TYR A 9 21.72 15.55 -10.33
N ASP A 10 21.32 16.67 -10.89
CA ASP A 10 20.65 16.75 -12.21
C ASP A 10 19.38 15.90 -12.26
N PHE A 11 18.56 16.01 -11.25
CA PHE A 11 17.24 15.38 -11.20
C PHE A 11 16.14 16.39 -11.44
N ASP A 12 15.02 15.93 -12.01
CA ASP A 12 13.87 16.78 -12.33
C ASP A 12 12.75 16.68 -11.31
N LEU A 13 12.63 15.53 -10.63
CA LEU A 13 11.51 15.24 -9.74
C LEU A 13 11.95 14.31 -8.62
N ILE A 14 11.47 14.59 -7.42
CA ILE A 14 11.54 13.67 -6.28
C ILE A 14 10.18 13.03 -6.10
N CYS A 15 10.12 11.70 -6.13
CA CYS A 15 8.92 10.93 -5.81
C CYS A 15 9.13 10.25 -4.46
N ARG A 16 8.21 10.50 -3.53
CA ARG A 16 8.29 9.96 -2.18
C ARG A 16 6.94 9.46 -1.71
N ALA A 17 6.93 8.64 -0.64
CA ALA A 17 5.74 8.09 -0.03
C ALA A 17 5.74 8.37 1.49
N HIS A 18 5.14 7.54 2.28
CA HIS A 18 5.13 7.58 3.75
C HIS A 18 4.34 8.75 4.33
N MET A 19 3.41 9.30 3.56
CA MET A 19 2.46 10.31 4.04
C MET A 19 1.11 10.04 3.37
N VAL A 20 0.06 9.95 4.17
CA VAL A 20 -1.30 9.81 3.65
C VAL A 20 -1.70 11.12 2.99
N VAL A 21 -2.15 11.06 1.74
CA VAL A 21 -2.71 12.18 1.02
C VAL A 21 -4.10 11.81 0.53
N GLU A 22 -5.05 12.74 0.65
CA GLU A 22 -6.47 12.48 0.41
C GLU A 22 -6.74 11.98 -1.01
N ASP A 23 -6.07 12.56 -1.99
CA ASP A 23 -6.28 12.28 -3.41
C ASP A 23 -5.35 11.19 -3.96
N GLY A 24 -4.57 10.52 -3.12
CA GLY A 24 -3.63 9.48 -3.50
C GLY A 24 -2.27 9.99 -3.94
N TYR A 25 -2.21 11.18 -4.46
CA TYR A 25 -0.95 11.86 -4.79
C TYR A 25 -1.08 13.35 -4.61
N GLU A 26 0.04 14.01 -4.36
CA GLU A 26 0.06 15.46 -4.15
C GLU A 26 1.40 16.03 -4.58
N PHE A 27 1.36 17.08 -5.41
CA PHE A 27 2.56 17.79 -5.83
C PHE A 27 2.89 18.92 -4.88
N TRP A 28 4.17 19.12 -4.66
CA TRP A 28 4.73 20.17 -3.82
C TRP A 28 5.84 20.89 -4.57
N ASN A 29 6.18 22.08 -4.08
CA ASN A 29 7.36 22.85 -4.54
C ASN A 29 7.42 22.97 -6.07
N GLU A 30 6.37 23.55 -6.65
CA GLU A 30 6.25 23.79 -8.11
C GLU A 30 6.42 22.51 -8.94
N ARG A 31 5.84 21.40 -8.47
CA ARG A 31 5.86 20.08 -9.11
C ARG A 31 7.26 19.44 -9.19
N THR A 32 8.15 19.81 -8.29
CA THR A 32 9.47 19.16 -8.18
C THR A 32 9.49 18.04 -7.16
N LEU A 33 8.44 17.93 -6.35
CA LEU A 33 8.23 16.85 -5.39
C LEU A 33 6.82 16.32 -5.52
N VAL A 34 6.66 15.01 -5.57
CA VAL A 34 5.34 14.36 -5.52
C VAL A 34 5.32 13.34 -4.40
N THR A 35 4.25 13.39 -3.59
CA THR A 35 3.93 12.33 -2.66
C THR A 35 2.95 11.38 -3.32
N VAL A 36 3.27 10.08 -3.34
CA VAL A 36 2.39 9.03 -3.87
C VAL A 36 2.06 8.07 -2.74
N PHE A 37 0.77 7.88 -2.50
CA PHE A 37 0.29 6.99 -1.45
C PHE A 37 -0.65 5.96 -2.08
N SER A 38 -0.27 4.69 -2.03
CA SER A 38 -0.92 3.64 -2.83
C SER A 38 -1.95 2.80 -2.06
N ALA A 39 -2.22 3.11 -0.79
CA ALA A 39 -3.15 2.35 0.04
C ALA A 39 -4.46 3.12 0.26
N PRO A 40 -5.54 2.82 -0.50
CA PRO A 40 -6.83 3.46 -0.24
C PRO A 40 -7.39 3.02 1.12
N ASN A 41 -8.20 3.84 1.74
CA ASN A 41 -8.78 3.60 3.08
C ASN A 41 -7.72 3.20 4.10
N TYR A 42 -6.67 3.99 4.21
CA TYR A 42 -5.52 3.64 5.06
C TYR A 42 -5.91 3.36 6.50
N CYS A 43 -5.47 2.24 7.04
CA CYS A 43 -5.80 1.73 8.37
C CYS A 43 -7.30 1.50 8.61
N GLY A 44 -8.14 1.56 7.58
CA GLY A 44 -9.59 1.51 7.74
C GLY A 44 -10.18 2.75 8.41
N GLU A 45 -9.37 3.80 8.63
CA GLU A 45 -9.77 5.03 9.32
C GLU A 45 -9.90 6.21 8.37
N PHE A 46 -9.17 6.19 7.26
CA PHE A 46 -9.16 7.27 6.27
C PHE A 46 -10.01 6.88 5.07
N ASP A 47 -10.56 7.89 4.41
CA ASP A 47 -11.30 7.73 3.14
C ASP A 47 -10.48 8.20 1.94
N ASN A 48 -9.17 8.11 2.03
CA ASN A 48 -8.24 8.54 1.00
C ASN A 48 -8.26 7.62 -0.22
N PHE A 49 -8.00 8.21 -1.40
CA PHE A 49 -7.65 7.46 -2.60
C PHE A 49 -6.24 6.88 -2.46
N GLY A 50 -6.00 5.79 -3.18
CA GLY A 50 -4.65 5.34 -3.45
C GLY A 50 -4.24 5.77 -4.85
N ALA A 51 -2.95 5.85 -5.13
CA ALA A 51 -2.44 6.19 -6.45
C ALA A 51 -1.23 5.35 -6.82
N VAL A 52 -1.11 5.08 -8.12
CA VAL A 52 0.07 4.49 -8.73
C VAL A 52 0.57 5.46 -9.79
N MET A 53 1.86 5.76 -9.77
CA MET A 53 2.50 6.65 -10.73
C MET A 53 3.24 5.82 -11.76
N SER A 54 2.96 6.09 -13.04
CA SER A 54 3.67 5.49 -14.16
C SER A 54 4.56 6.55 -14.83
N VAL A 55 5.77 6.16 -15.19
CA VAL A 55 6.71 7.02 -15.89
C VAL A 55 7.11 6.33 -17.19
N SER A 56 6.86 6.97 -18.32
CA SER A 56 7.24 6.45 -19.64
C SER A 56 8.71 6.69 -19.95
N GLU A 57 9.20 6.10 -21.03
CA GLU A 57 10.57 6.35 -21.51
C GLU A 57 10.82 7.82 -21.84
N ASP A 58 9.77 8.52 -22.28
CA ASP A 58 9.82 9.95 -22.57
C ASP A 58 9.62 10.83 -21.33
N LEU A 59 9.66 10.22 -20.14
CA LEU A 59 9.48 10.89 -18.84
C LEU A 59 8.10 11.55 -18.67
N LEU A 60 7.08 11.01 -19.34
CA LEU A 60 5.70 11.41 -19.14
C LEU A 60 5.14 10.65 -17.94
N CYS A 61 4.62 11.40 -16.97
CA CYS A 61 4.05 10.86 -15.75
C CYS A 61 2.53 10.76 -15.87
N ALA A 62 2.00 9.63 -15.46
CA ALA A 62 0.55 9.39 -15.38
C ALA A 62 0.21 8.78 -14.03
N PHE A 63 -1.00 9.05 -13.55
CA PHE A 63 -1.48 8.49 -12.29
C PHE A 63 -2.69 7.63 -12.53
N GLU A 64 -2.73 6.48 -11.87
CA GLU A 64 -3.89 5.62 -11.82
C GLU A 64 -4.42 5.66 -10.39
N LEU A 65 -5.70 5.99 -10.23
CA LEU A 65 -6.31 6.19 -8.93
C LEU A 65 -7.06 4.94 -8.48
N LEU A 66 -6.87 4.59 -7.22
CA LEU A 66 -7.61 3.54 -6.54
C LEU A 66 -8.65 4.22 -5.65
N LYS A 67 -9.92 4.06 -6.01
CA LYS A 67 -11.02 4.71 -5.30
C LYS A 67 -11.23 4.08 -3.93
N PRO A 68 -11.43 4.89 -2.87
CA PRO A 68 -11.74 4.33 -1.56
C PRO A 68 -13.14 3.71 -1.53
N LEU A 69 -13.32 2.72 -0.67
CA LEU A 69 -14.62 2.15 -0.38
C LEU A 69 -15.41 3.08 0.55
N ASP A 70 -16.75 3.06 0.44
CA ASP A 70 -17.59 3.74 1.42
C ASP A 70 -17.59 3.00 2.76
N GLY A 71 -18.17 3.60 3.81
CA GLY A 71 -18.12 3.02 5.16
C GLY A 71 -18.73 1.63 5.26
N ALA A 72 -19.82 1.35 4.55
CA ALA A 72 -20.49 0.04 4.58
C ALA A 72 -19.67 -1.00 3.82
N ALA A 73 -19.19 -0.66 2.61
CA ALA A 73 -18.35 -1.55 1.81
C ALA A 73 -17.01 -1.83 2.49
N LEU A 74 -16.42 -0.83 3.14
CA LEU A 74 -15.18 -0.99 3.89
C LEU A 74 -15.35 -1.97 5.05
N ARG A 75 -16.41 -1.84 5.83
CA ARG A 75 -16.70 -2.77 6.94
C ARG A 75 -16.87 -4.20 6.46
N LYS A 76 -17.58 -4.38 5.35
CA LYS A 76 -17.79 -5.70 4.75
C LYS A 76 -16.48 -6.34 4.32
N GLU A 77 -15.60 -5.56 3.69
CA GLU A 77 -14.30 -6.05 3.24
C GLU A 77 -13.37 -6.37 4.41
N MET A 78 -13.33 -5.52 5.43
CA MET A 78 -12.55 -5.76 6.66
C MET A 78 -13.01 -7.04 7.36
N ASN A 79 -14.31 -7.30 7.43
CA ASN A 79 -14.84 -8.52 8.02
C ASN A 79 -14.45 -9.77 7.23
N LYS A 80 -14.45 -9.71 5.90
CA LYS A 80 -13.97 -10.79 5.04
C LYS A 80 -12.49 -11.10 5.31
N ASN A 81 -11.67 -10.07 5.37
CA ASN A 81 -10.23 -10.23 5.62
C ASN A 81 -9.97 -10.83 7.01
N LYS A 82 -10.74 -10.42 8.00
CA LYS A 82 -10.64 -10.98 9.35
C LYS A 82 -11.02 -12.47 9.35
N ARG A 83 -12.08 -12.87 8.65
CA ARG A 83 -12.48 -14.27 8.52
C ARG A 83 -11.41 -15.10 7.83
N ARG A 84 -10.81 -14.59 6.75
CA ARG A 84 -9.72 -15.28 6.04
C ARG A 84 -8.52 -15.50 6.96
N SER A 85 -8.13 -14.49 7.72
CA SER A 85 -7.02 -14.58 8.67
C SER A 85 -7.27 -15.65 9.72
N LEU A 86 -8.47 -15.70 10.28
CA LEU A 86 -8.86 -16.71 11.27
C LEU A 86 -8.83 -18.13 10.69
N LEU A 87 -9.34 -18.31 9.46
CA LEU A 87 -9.31 -19.59 8.78
C LEU A 87 -7.89 -20.05 8.49
N GLN A 88 -7.02 -19.15 8.07
CA GLN A 88 -5.61 -19.46 7.85
C GLN A 88 -4.91 -19.88 9.13
N GLN A 89 -5.19 -19.22 10.24
CA GLN A 89 -4.65 -19.60 11.54
C GLN A 89 -5.10 -21.00 11.95
N GLN A 90 -6.38 -21.32 11.79
CA GLN A 90 -6.90 -22.67 12.08
C GLN A 90 -6.22 -23.74 11.24
N GLN A 91 -6.02 -23.48 9.95
CA GLN A 91 -5.31 -24.44 9.08
C GLN A 91 -3.87 -24.63 9.50
N GLN A 92 -3.17 -23.58 9.91
CA GLN A 92 -1.80 -23.68 10.40
C GLN A 92 -1.74 -24.47 11.71
N GLU A 93 -2.66 -24.23 12.63
CA GLU A 93 -2.75 -24.98 13.88
C GLU A 93 -3.00 -26.46 13.65
N LEU A 94 -3.93 -26.80 12.75
CA LEU A 94 -4.20 -28.19 12.38
C LEU A 94 -3.00 -28.86 11.74
N GLY A 95 -2.26 -28.15 10.87
CA GLY A 95 -1.05 -28.63 10.26
C GLY A 95 0.06 -28.89 11.28
N GLN A 96 0.21 -28.00 12.26
CA GLN A 96 1.19 -28.17 13.33
C GLN A 96 0.85 -29.33 14.25
N GLN A 97 -0.42 -29.54 14.55
CA GLN A 97 -0.85 -30.70 15.36
C GLN A 97 -0.60 -32.04 14.66
N GLY A 98 -0.64 -32.07 13.34
CA GLY A 98 -0.32 -33.27 12.57
C GLY A 98 1.18 -33.57 12.53
N SER A 99 2.03 -32.57 12.51
CA SER A 99 3.49 -32.72 12.41
C SER A 99 4.14 -33.45 13.59
N PRO A 100 3.81 -33.15 14.86
CA PRO A 100 4.44 -33.79 16.01
C PRO A 100 4.21 -35.31 16.05
N SER A 101 3.04 -35.78 15.64
CA SER A 101 2.75 -37.23 15.65
C SER A 101 3.59 -37.98 14.62
N VAL A 102 3.89 -37.39 13.48
CA VAL A 102 4.78 -37.98 12.46
C VAL A 102 6.21 -38.02 13.00
N SER A 103 6.66 -36.94 13.63
CA SER A 103 8.01 -36.90 14.23
C SER A 103 8.20 -37.92 15.35
N SER A 104 7.18 -38.15 16.16
CA SER A 104 7.25 -39.11 17.25
C SER A 104 7.34 -40.56 16.75
N LEU A 105 6.81 -40.84 15.57
CA LEU A 105 6.90 -42.16 14.96
C LEU A 105 8.31 -42.51 14.48
N HIS A 106 9.15 -41.54 14.23
CA HIS A 106 10.53 -41.73 13.78
C HIS A 106 11.54 -41.67 14.91
N ALA A 107 11.09 -41.32 16.06
CA ALA A 107 11.91 -41.31 17.25
C ALA A 107 11.94 -42.71 17.92
#